data_d29111445c4452b10ac86ae135b4516b
#
_entry.id   d29111445c4452b10ac86ae135b4516b
#
_cell.length_a   1.000
_cell.length_b   1.000
_cell.length_c   1.000
_cell.angle_alpha   90.00
_cell.angle_beta   90.00
_cell.angle_gamma   90.00
#
_symmetry.space_group_name_H-M   'P 1'
#
loop_
_entity.id
_entity.type
_entity.pdbx_description
1 polymer ?
#
loop_
_entity_poly.entity_id
_entity_poly.type
_entity_poly.pdbx_seq_one_letter_code
_entity_poly.pdbx_strand_id
1 'polypeptide(L)'
;MNKLMKKETFNKLIPVICTLGILTFISGCGTASESVTSTGMVKVGSMNVETDPGYTDISPRESVIENFVSDEGLCRIDKYESYYDVTLDYENGTPSEVGEAYARTLLKAVPDYEEIFEPYLYENIRGLFNGREINYDALEKRIMTLEASIREEYRNEIEGFAYAMAAGAEGYCEDGKLSYIEAITMQMIPDALRPTACSALTVGGSITETGERISLRNLEWYLGSSEQMTQIHSVAHLIKGDKTITSIGVLGLLDMITAINDNGVFIGILDVGTVNEMPFVYEGKKCYTYEIRYALETFDNARDAAEFLNKESGDFTWCHNLLVTDETDAFCCENPTSEAVEAGRAIAVIRTCDSELMEGITWDTPDALCIVNTYATAGNQDGFTGQLGEINRFVKYNNYVKEAGIFSVADMKGIMAHEIVDQYEVPNVHNSGTVHTVIVDYATGDIHVAFTAGRCADDIPEYILVGNYGET
;
A
#
# COMPACT_ATOMS: atom_id res chain seq x y z
N MET A 1 -30.70 -19.85 -61.82
CA MET A 1 -29.53 -20.70 -62.14
C MET A 1 -28.42 -20.36 -61.16
N ASN A 2 -28.36 -21.15 -60.14
CA ASN A 2 -27.24 -21.93 -59.61
C ASN A 2 -25.83 -21.32 -59.74
N LYS A 3 -25.17 -20.99 -58.61
CA LYS A 3 -24.27 -21.90 -57.93
C LYS A 3 -23.83 -21.33 -56.58
N LEU A 4 -24.05 -22.13 -55.55
CA LEU A 4 -23.37 -22.15 -54.26
C LEU A 4 -21.84 -22.28 -54.43
N MET A 5 -21.09 -21.64 -53.58
CA MET A 5 -19.90 -22.26 -52.95
C MET A 5 -19.52 -21.45 -51.72
N LYS A 6 -19.78 -22.04 -50.62
CA LYS A 6 -18.94 -22.44 -49.46
C LYS A 6 -18.15 -21.36 -48.75
N LYS A 7 -18.62 -21.15 -47.52
CA LYS A 7 -17.90 -20.70 -46.34
C LYS A 7 -16.60 -21.49 -46.14
N GLU A 8 -15.51 -20.83 -45.87
CA GLU A 8 -14.51 -21.31 -44.92
C GLU A 8 -14.09 -20.19 -44.01
N THR A 9 -14.54 -20.37 -42.79
CA THR A 9 -14.22 -19.64 -41.60
C THR A 9 -12.78 -19.97 -41.20
N PHE A 10 -11.90 -19.02 -41.15
CA PHE A 10 -10.66 -19.13 -40.38
C PHE A 10 -10.67 -18.08 -39.26
N ASN A 11 -11.35 -18.41 -38.18
CA ASN A 11 -11.09 -17.82 -36.88
C ASN A 11 -9.72 -18.31 -36.41
N LYS A 12 -8.72 -17.49 -36.54
CA LYS A 12 -7.52 -17.57 -35.70
C LYS A 12 -7.65 -16.47 -34.64
N LEU A 13 -8.29 -16.82 -33.53
CA LEU A 13 -8.02 -16.15 -32.28
C LEU A 13 -6.54 -16.34 -31.96
N ILE A 14 -5.80 -15.28 -32.01
CA ILE A 14 -4.50 -15.18 -31.35
C ILE A 14 -4.84 -14.80 -29.91
N PRO A 15 -4.57 -15.63 -28.91
CA PRO A 15 -4.63 -15.19 -27.54
C PRO A 15 -3.52 -14.17 -27.37
N VAL A 16 -3.88 -12.91 -27.15
CA VAL A 16 -2.96 -11.92 -26.61
C VAL A 16 -2.71 -12.34 -25.17
N ILE A 17 -1.62 -13.07 -24.97
CA ILE A 17 -1.08 -13.32 -23.64
C ILE A 17 -0.56 -11.95 -23.17
N CYS A 18 -1.38 -11.22 -22.43
CA CYS A 18 -0.92 -10.15 -21.54
C CYS A 18 -0.21 -10.84 -20.37
N THR A 19 1.03 -11.21 -20.57
CA THR A 19 1.93 -11.46 -19.46
C THR A 19 2.23 -10.09 -18.85
N LEU A 20 1.44 -9.68 -17.85
CA LEU A 20 1.92 -8.70 -16.90
C LEU A 20 3.13 -9.33 -16.22
N GLY A 21 4.29 -8.85 -16.58
CA GLY A 21 5.49 -9.18 -15.85
C GLY A 21 5.38 -8.54 -14.46
N ILE A 22 4.94 -9.33 -13.48
CA ILE A 22 5.44 -9.13 -12.14
C ILE A 22 6.94 -9.32 -12.31
N LEU A 23 7.68 -8.23 -12.26
CA LEU A 23 9.12 -8.29 -12.10
C LEU A 23 9.38 -8.93 -10.73
N THR A 24 9.38 -10.26 -10.71
CA THR A 24 10.16 -10.97 -9.70
C THR A 24 11.59 -10.52 -9.94
N PHE A 25 12.07 -9.63 -9.08
CA PHE A 25 13.50 -9.40 -8.98
C PHE A 25 14.14 -10.67 -8.43
N ILE A 26 14.46 -11.58 -9.34
CA ILE A 26 15.39 -12.66 -9.05
C ILE A 26 16.76 -12.11 -9.39
N SER A 27 17.49 -11.67 -8.40
CA SER A 27 18.93 -11.53 -8.53
C SER A 27 19.54 -12.92 -8.44
N GLY A 28 19.95 -13.43 -9.61
CA GLY A 28 21.07 -14.32 -9.76
C GLY A 28 20.89 -15.82 -9.52
N CYS A 29 20.98 -16.53 -10.63
CA CYS A 29 21.55 -17.88 -10.81
C CYS A 29 20.71 -19.11 -10.45
N GLY A 30 20.37 -19.88 -11.47
CA GLY A 30 20.08 -21.31 -11.33
C GLY A 30 18.78 -21.76 -11.97
N THR A 31 18.86 -22.25 -13.19
CA THR A 31 17.77 -22.95 -13.89
C THR A 31 17.47 -24.30 -13.23
N ALA A 32 16.28 -24.47 -12.70
CA ALA A 32 15.64 -25.77 -12.54
C ALA A 32 14.13 -25.61 -12.63
N SER A 33 13.56 -26.00 -13.77
CA SER A 33 12.12 -26.21 -13.91
C SER A 33 11.77 -27.56 -13.31
N GLU A 34 11.19 -27.61 -12.14
CA GLU A 34 10.49 -28.78 -11.66
C GLU A 34 8.99 -28.51 -11.56
N SER A 35 8.20 -29.34 -12.19
CA SER A 35 6.76 -29.34 -12.13
C SER A 35 6.30 -29.70 -10.71
N VAL A 36 5.69 -28.76 -10.01
CA VAL A 36 5.07 -29.01 -8.69
C VAL A 36 3.75 -29.73 -8.90
N THR A 37 3.70 -30.98 -8.56
CA THR A 37 2.45 -31.73 -8.40
C THR A 37 1.81 -31.37 -7.06
N SER A 38 0.56 -30.95 -7.12
CA SER A 38 -0.30 -30.63 -5.99
C SER A 38 -0.44 -31.81 -5.01
N THR A 39 0.17 -31.76 -3.90
CA THR A 39 -0.13 -32.37 -2.59
C THR A 39 1.14 -32.49 -1.76
N GLY A 40 1.64 -31.40 -1.27
CA GLY A 40 2.71 -31.44 -0.31
C GLY A 40 2.53 -30.30 0.69
N MET A 41 2.31 -30.66 1.95
CA MET A 41 2.47 -29.68 3.03
C MET A 41 3.86 -29.06 2.90
N VAL A 42 3.93 -27.75 2.76
CA VAL A 42 5.19 -27.00 2.76
C VAL A 42 5.84 -27.22 4.12
N LYS A 43 6.97 -27.90 4.17
CA LYS A 43 7.79 -27.98 5.38
C LYS A 43 8.46 -26.61 5.52
N VAL A 44 8.01 -25.83 6.48
CA VAL A 44 8.67 -24.59 6.87
C VAL A 44 9.97 -24.93 7.59
N GLY A 45 11.06 -24.29 7.18
CA GLY A 45 12.36 -24.43 7.84
C GLY A 45 12.31 -23.87 9.27
N SER A 46 13.26 -24.28 10.07
CA SER A 46 13.46 -23.68 11.41
C SER A 46 13.84 -22.22 11.26
N MET A 47 13.22 -21.32 12.04
CA MET A 47 13.66 -19.95 12.16
C MET A 47 15.08 -19.92 12.76
N ASN A 48 16.02 -19.32 12.04
CA ASN A 48 17.31 -18.97 12.62
C ASN A 48 17.21 -17.56 13.17
N VAL A 49 17.07 -17.43 14.47
CA VAL A 49 17.17 -16.15 15.17
C VAL A 49 18.67 -15.86 15.32
N GLU A 50 19.30 -15.30 14.30
CA GLU A 50 20.75 -15.04 14.39
C GLU A 50 21.10 -13.71 15.05
N THR A 51 20.20 -12.77 15.14
CA THR A 51 20.42 -11.53 15.90
C THR A 51 19.09 -11.02 16.45
N ASP A 52 18.93 -11.08 17.76
CA ASP A 52 18.00 -10.20 18.47
C ASP A 52 18.66 -8.80 18.49
N PRO A 53 18.13 -7.81 17.74
CA PRO A 53 18.70 -6.46 17.72
C PRO A 53 18.48 -5.72 19.05
N GLY A 54 17.85 -6.36 20.04
CA GLY A 54 17.59 -5.78 21.34
C GLY A 54 16.53 -4.69 21.31
N TYR A 55 15.51 -4.84 20.48
CA TYR A 55 14.39 -3.90 20.44
C TYR A 55 13.72 -3.78 21.80
N THR A 56 13.23 -2.57 22.06
CA THR A 56 12.37 -2.27 23.21
C THR A 56 11.01 -1.78 22.71
N ASP A 57 10.02 -1.76 23.59
CA ASP A 57 8.69 -1.24 23.23
C ASP A 57 8.73 0.24 22.85
N ILE A 58 9.68 0.98 23.42
CA ILE A 58 9.87 2.41 23.16
C ILE A 58 10.75 2.61 21.93
N SER A 59 10.36 3.53 21.04
CA SER A 59 11.21 4.03 19.96
C SER A 59 11.70 5.46 20.26
N PRO A 60 12.91 5.84 19.81
CA PRO A 60 13.39 7.20 19.93
C PRO A 60 12.56 8.15 19.03
N ARG A 61 12.51 9.43 19.41
CA ARG A 61 12.03 10.51 18.54
C ARG A 61 13.21 11.21 17.91
N GLU A 62 13.11 11.53 16.63
CA GLU A 62 14.08 12.41 15.98
C GLU A 62 13.82 13.88 16.35
N SER A 63 14.79 14.73 16.08
CA SER A 63 14.66 16.18 16.28
C SER A 63 14.46 16.88 14.95
N VAL A 64 13.65 17.94 14.94
CA VAL A 64 13.46 18.79 13.76
C VAL A 64 14.79 19.42 13.37
N ILE A 65 15.18 19.27 12.10
CA ILE A 65 16.36 19.87 11.50
C ILE A 65 16.04 21.24 10.92
N GLU A 66 14.94 21.32 10.15
CA GLU A 66 14.48 22.54 9.48
C GLU A 66 12.95 22.60 9.52
N ASN A 67 12.41 23.80 9.42
CA ASN A 67 10.97 24.04 9.41
C ASN A 67 10.59 24.98 8.28
N PHE A 68 9.55 24.62 7.54
CA PHE A 68 8.99 25.39 6.44
C PHE A 68 7.49 25.61 6.67
N VAL A 69 7.02 26.84 6.52
CA VAL A 69 5.61 27.18 6.68
C VAL A 69 5.16 27.97 5.45
N SER A 70 3.95 27.67 4.97
CA SER A 70 3.33 28.48 3.91
C SER A 70 3.01 29.89 4.41
N ASP A 71 2.93 30.85 3.50
CA ASP A 71 2.67 32.26 3.85
C ASP A 71 1.28 32.43 4.49
N GLU A 72 0.34 31.56 4.12
CA GLU A 72 -1.04 31.51 4.63
C GLU A 72 -1.17 30.70 5.94
N GLY A 73 -0.14 29.94 6.31
CA GLY A 73 -0.15 29.06 7.47
C GLY A 73 -0.90 27.74 7.28
N LEU A 74 -1.35 27.44 6.05
CA LEU A 74 -2.16 26.24 5.74
C LEU A 74 -1.33 24.95 5.59
N CYS A 75 -0.02 25.09 5.38
CA CYS A 75 0.91 23.98 5.30
C CYS A 75 2.17 24.27 6.10
N ARG A 76 2.59 23.26 6.87
CA ARG A 76 3.87 23.23 7.56
C ARG A 76 4.59 21.95 7.19
N ILE A 77 5.90 22.01 6.94
CA ILE A 77 6.78 20.87 6.71
C ILE A 77 7.97 20.99 7.66
N ASP A 78 8.10 20.03 8.55
CA ASP A 78 9.27 19.86 9.41
C ASP A 78 10.14 18.75 8.83
N LYS A 79 11.41 19.05 8.58
CA LYS A 79 12.39 18.08 8.12
C LYS A 79 13.05 17.41 9.31
N TYR A 80 13.01 16.08 9.31
CA TYR A 80 13.76 15.21 10.20
C TYR A 80 14.90 14.49 9.45
N GLU A 81 15.65 13.65 10.11
CA GLU A 81 16.74 12.91 9.48
C GLU A 81 16.19 11.86 8.50
N SER A 82 15.15 11.12 8.90
CA SER A 82 14.61 9.98 8.14
C SER A 82 13.36 10.33 7.33
N TYR A 83 12.66 11.43 7.61
CA TYR A 83 11.38 11.76 6.99
C TYR A 83 11.05 13.25 7.04
N TYR A 84 9.97 13.62 6.38
CA TYR A 84 9.33 14.93 6.45
C TYR A 84 7.98 14.80 7.17
N ASP A 85 7.76 15.63 8.19
CA ASP A 85 6.47 15.75 8.88
C ASP A 85 5.68 16.90 8.26
N VAL A 86 4.49 16.61 7.78
CA VAL A 86 3.64 17.56 7.05
C VAL A 86 2.36 17.79 7.83
N THR A 87 2.03 19.03 8.10
CA THR A 87 0.74 19.42 8.65
C THR A 87 -0.05 20.21 7.60
N LEU A 88 -1.28 19.75 7.29
CA LEU A 88 -2.21 20.38 6.37
C LEU A 88 -3.46 20.83 7.12
N ASP A 89 -3.74 22.13 7.09
CA ASP A 89 -4.83 22.77 7.86
C ASP A 89 -6.04 23.06 6.94
N TYR A 90 -7.06 22.21 7.03
CA TYR A 90 -8.33 22.38 6.33
C TYR A 90 -9.39 23.17 7.13
N GLU A 91 -9.08 23.60 8.36
CA GLU A 91 -9.98 24.47 9.13
C GLU A 91 -9.93 25.90 8.62
N ASN A 92 -8.73 26.35 8.18
CA ASN A 92 -8.47 27.74 7.83
C ASN A 92 -8.34 27.98 6.32
N GLY A 93 -8.39 26.92 5.50
CA GLY A 93 -8.31 26.99 4.04
C GLY A 93 -9.30 26.07 3.33
N THR A 94 -9.63 26.43 2.09
CA THR A 94 -10.34 25.53 1.18
C THR A 94 -9.39 24.40 0.73
N PRO A 95 -9.90 23.24 0.31
CA PRO A 95 -9.06 22.15 -0.19
C PRO A 95 -8.07 22.62 -1.28
N SER A 96 -8.51 23.45 -2.23
CA SER A 96 -7.63 24.00 -3.28
C SER A 96 -6.49 24.87 -2.70
N GLU A 97 -6.80 25.74 -1.74
CA GLU A 97 -5.78 26.59 -1.09
C GLU A 97 -4.78 25.77 -0.28
N VAL A 98 -5.24 24.71 0.40
CA VAL A 98 -4.35 23.79 1.12
C VAL A 98 -3.45 23.03 0.15
N GLY A 99 -3.99 22.50 -0.96
CA GLY A 99 -3.21 21.85 -2.01
C GLY A 99 -2.15 22.77 -2.60
N GLU A 100 -2.50 24.01 -2.94
CA GLU A 100 -1.55 25.02 -3.42
C GLU A 100 -0.46 25.34 -2.38
N ALA A 101 -0.85 25.52 -1.10
CA ALA A 101 0.09 25.80 -0.02
C ALA A 101 1.06 24.63 0.17
N TYR A 102 0.56 23.38 0.07
CA TYR A 102 1.39 22.18 0.16
C TYR A 102 2.44 22.14 -0.94
N ALA A 103 2.06 22.26 -2.22
CA ALA A 103 3.00 22.25 -3.34
C ALA A 103 4.08 23.33 -3.20
N ARG A 104 3.70 24.57 -2.88
CA ARG A 104 4.65 25.67 -2.70
C ARG A 104 5.60 25.44 -1.53
N THR A 105 5.12 24.91 -0.41
CA THR A 105 5.94 24.65 0.77
C THR A 105 6.88 23.48 0.54
N LEU A 106 6.40 22.45 -0.15
CA LEU A 106 7.18 21.29 -0.55
C LEU A 106 8.38 21.68 -1.43
N LEU A 107 8.18 22.51 -2.46
CA LEU A 107 9.27 23.01 -3.32
C LEU A 107 10.28 23.91 -2.57
N LYS A 108 9.86 24.54 -1.47
CA LYS A 108 10.80 25.24 -0.58
C LYS A 108 11.60 24.27 0.30
N ALA A 109 10.94 23.21 0.80
CA ALA A 109 11.56 22.22 1.70
C ALA A 109 12.51 21.25 0.93
N VAL A 110 12.16 20.90 -0.30
CA VAL A 110 12.92 19.99 -1.17
C VAL A 110 13.05 20.64 -2.55
N PRO A 111 14.06 21.52 -2.77
CA PRO A 111 14.19 22.27 -4.03
C PRO A 111 14.41 21.42 -5.27
N ASP A 112 14.90 20.19 -5.12
CA ASP A 112 15.12 19.18 -6.17
C ASP A 112 14.00 18.11 -6.22
N TYR A 113 12.86 18.37 -5.58
CA TYR A 113 11.75 17.44 -5.52
C TYR A 113 11.29 16.93 -6.90
N GLU A 114 11.14 17.84 -7.86
CA GLU A 114 10.69 17.50 -9.19
C GLU A 114 11.73 16.61 -9.93
N GLU A 115 13.03 16.88 -9.73
CA GLU A 115 14.12 16.07 -10.27
C GLU A 115 14.18 14.66 -9.66
N ILE A 116 13.66 14.48 -8.42
CA ILE A 116 13.51 13.19 -7.77
C ILE A 116 12.24 12.48 -8.27
N PHE A 117 11.10 13.18 -8.27
CA PHE A 117 9.80 12.54 -8.47
C PHE A 117 9.43 12.29 -9.93
N GLU A 118 9.75 13.22 -10.85
CA GLU A 118 9.39 13.08 -12.27
C GLU A 118 9.98 11.79 -12.89
N PRO A 119 11.27 11.45 -12.73
CA PRO A 119 11.81 10.19 -13.23
C PRO A 119 11.06 8.97 -12.68
N TYR A 120 10.71 8.96 -11.39
CA TYR A 120 9.91 7.92 -10.78
C TYR A 120 8.53 7.78 -11.41
N LEU A 121 7.84 8.91 -11.64
CA LEU A 121 6.55 8.93 -12.32
C LEU A 121 6.65 8.29 -13.71
N TYR A 122 7.67 8.68 -14.50
CA TYR A 122 7.86 8.12 -15.85
C TYR A 122 8.26 6.65 -15.85
N GLU A 123 8.97 6.17 -14.85
CA GLU A 123 9.24 4.74 -14.67
C GLU A 123 7.93 3.95 -14.45
N ASN A 124 6.99 4.48 -13.67
CA ASN A 124 5.67 3.88 -13.47
C ASN A 124 4.82 3.94 -14.75
N ILE A 125 4.81 5.07 -15.46
CA ILE A 125 4.14 5.19 -16.76
C ILE A 125 4.71 4.18 -17.75
N ARG A 126 6.03 4.06 -17.89
CA ARG A 126 6.66 3.04 -18.76
C ARG A 126 6.31 1.61 -18.34
N GLY A 127 6.22 1.36 -17.03
CA GLY A 127 5.77 0.08 -16.48
C GLY A 127 4.37 -0.28 -16.96
N LEU A 128 3.43 0.66 -16.94
CA LEU A 128 2.07 0.48 -17.44
C LEU A 128 2.05 0.06 -18.92
N PHE A 129 2.91 0.62 -19.76
CA PHE A 129 2.99 0.32 -21.18
C PHE A 129 3.89 -0.88 -21.51
N ASN A 130 4.47 -1.57 -20.51
CA ASN A 130 5.31 -2.76 -20.70
C ASN A 130 6.46 -2.54 -21.72
N GLY A 131 7.11 -1.38 -21.68
CA GLY A 131 8.21 -1.00 -22.57
C GLY A 131 7.79 -0.68 -24.01
N ARG A 132 6.49 -0.60 -24.31
CA ARG A 132 5.97 -0.10 -25.58
C ARG A 132 6.01 1.42 -25.61
N GLU A 133 5.81 1.99 -26.79
CA GLU A 133 5.61 3.43 -26.94
C GLU A 133 4.43 3.92 -26.09
N ILE A 134 4.65 4.99 -25.32
CA ILE A 134 3.64 5.56 -24.46
C ILE A 134 2.56 6.23 -25.30
N ASN A 135 1.32 5.84 -25.13
CA ASN A 135 0.18 6.53 -25.69
C ASN A 135 -0.33 7.56 -24.68
N TYR A 136 0.17 8.78 -24.76
CA TYR A 136 -0.18 9.85 -23.82
C TYR A 136 -1.67 10.22 -23.84
N ASP A 137 -2.35 10.19 -25.01
CA ASP A 137 -3.78 10.44 -25.10
C ASP A 137 -4.59 9.39 -24.30
N ALA A 138 -4.17 8.12 -24.38
CA ALA A 138 -4.83 7.05 -23.64
C ALA A 138 -4.53 7.13 -22.14
N LEU A 139 -3.32 7.55 -21.77
CA LEU A 139 -2.94 7.77 -20.38
C LEU A 139 -3.74 8.92 -19.79
N GLU A 140 -3.74 10.09 -20.44
CA GLU A 140 -4.50 11.26 -20.01
C GLU A 140 -5.97 10.95 -19.85
N LYS A 141 -6.58 10.27 -20.84
CA LYS A 141 -7.98 9.82 -20.73
C LYS A 141 -8.20 8.96 -19.48
N ARG A 142 -7.30 8.01 -19.20
CA ARG A 142 -7.40 7.16 -17.99
C ARG A 142 -7.34 8.01 -16.72
N ILE A 143 -6.34 8.88 -16.61
CA ILE A 143 -6.11 9.72 -15.44
C ILE A 143 -7.31 10.66 -15.21
N MET A 144 -7.73 11.41 -16.22
CA MET A 144 -8.84 12.35 -16.10
C MET A 144 -10.19 11.66 -15.84
N THR A 145 -10.37 10.41 -16.31
CA THR A 145 -11.59 9.64 -15.99
C THR A 145 -11.62 9.23 -14.52
N LEU A 146 -10.49 8.79 -13.97
CA LEU A 146 -10.38 8.43 -12.57
C LEU A 146 -10.42 9.66 -11.65
N GLU A 147 -9.72 10.73 -12.02
CA GLU A 147 -9.75 12.00 -11.30
C GLU A 147 -11.19 12.51 -11.16
N ALA A 148 -11.98 12.48 -12.22
CA ALA A 148 -13.39 12.88 -12.19
C ALA A 148 -14.25 12.00 -11.26
N SER A 149 -13.82 10.80 -10.89
CA SER A 149 -14.49 9.92 -9.93
C SER A 149 -14.17 10.24 -8.47
N ILE A 150 -13.09 10.99 -8.22
CA ILE A 150 -12.68 11.42 -6.89
C ILE A 150 -13.67 12.45 -6.35
N ARG A 151 -13.95 12.42 -5.05
CA ARG A 151 -14.84 13.38 -4.39
C ARG A 151 -14.39 14.81 -4.64
N GLU A 152 -15.33 15.71 -4.86
CA GLU A 152 -15.07 17.09 -5.29
C GLU A 152 -14.05 17.80 -4.38
N GLU A 153 -14.13 17.62 -3.07
CA GLU A 153 -13.20 18.26 -2.13
C GLU A 153 -11.75 17.79 -2.33
N TYR A 154 -11.53 16.48 -2.51
CA TYR A 154 -10.19 15.93 -2.73
C TYR A 154 -9.68 16.26 -4.14
N ARG A 155 -10.58 16.29 -5.13
CA ARG A 155 -10.23 16.73 -6.47
C ARG A 155 -9.79 18.20 -6.49
N ASN A 156 -10.51 19.09 -5.81
CA ASN A 156 -10.13 20.49 -5.70
C ASN A 156 -8.75 20.68 -5.03
N GLU A 157 -8.42 19.84 -4.06
CA GLU A 157 -7.11 19.81 -3.41
C GLU A 157 -6.00 19.36 -4.38
N ILE A 158 -6.23 18.26 -5.10
CA ILE A 158 -5.31 17.73 -6.12
C ILE A 158 -5.08 18.77 -7.22
N GLU A 159 -6.14 19.41 -7.72
CA GLU A 159 -6.05 20.46 -8.74
C GLU A 159 -5.28 21.68 -8.23
N GLY A 160 -5.51 22.09 -6.98
CA GLY A 160 -4.76 23.17 -6.34
C GLY A 160 -3.27 22.85 -6.22
N PHE A 161 -2.95 21.64 -5.75
CA PHE A 161 -1.57 21.14 -5.68
C PHE A 161 -0.91 21.14 -7.07
N ALA A 162 -1.57 20.57 -8.06
CA ALA A 162 -1.06 20.46 -9.43
C ALA A 162 -0.86 21.84 -10.08
N TYR A 163 -1.78 22.76 -9.87
CA TYR A 163 -1.66 24.13 -10.35
C TYR A 163 -0.41 24.84 -9.81
N ALA A 164 -0.17 24.72 -8.51
CA ALA A 164 0.97 25.36 -7.87
C ALA A 164 2.29 24.66 -8.21
N MET A 165 2.28 23.33 -8.37
CA MET A 165 3.45 22.55 -8.76
C MET A 165 3.89 22.89 -10.18
N ALA A 166 2.97 22.89 -11.13
CA ALA A 166 3.24 23.01 -12.55
C ALA A 166 3.77 24.38 -13.00
N ALA A 167 3.54 25.43 -12.24
CA ALA A 167 3.89 26.81 -12.62
C ALA A 167 3.49 27.18 -14.07
N GLY A 168 2.39 26.60 -14.59
CA GLY A 168 1.82 26.85 -15.90
C GLY A 168 2.30 25.90 -17.01
N ALA A 169 3.10 24.87 -16.72
CA ALA A 169 3.44 23.82 -17.70
C ALA A 169 2.24 22.88 -17.92
N GLU A 170 2.02 22.47 -19.15
CA GLU A 170 0.93 21.57 -19.57
C GLU A 170 1.49 20.37 -20.36
N GLY A 171 0.77 19.24 -20.30
CA GLY A 171 1.10 18.01 -21.04
C GLY A 171 2.23 17.21 -20.42
N TYR A 172 2.38 15.95 -20.88
CA TYR A 172 3.47 15.08 -20.43
C TYR A 172 4.78 15.47 -21.14
N CYS A 173 5.79 15.83 -20.34
CA CYS A 173 7.08 16.29 -20.86
C CYS A 173 8.20 15.93 -19.90
N GLU A 174 8.93 14.87 -20.17
CA GLU A 174 10.04 14.39 -19.33
C GLU A 174 11.23 15.39 -19.40
N ASP A 175 11.15 16.49 -18.64
CA ASP A 175 12.08 17.62 -18.69
C ASP A 175 12.67 18.02 -17.32
N GLY A 176 12.41 17.22 -16.27
CA GLY A 176 12.87 17.47 -14.91
C GLY A 176 11.93 18.38 -14.12
N LYS A 177 10.70 18.59 -14.63
CA LYS A 177 9.65 19.37 -13.99
C LYS A 177 8.33 18.61 -14.02
N LEU A 178 7.46 18.91 -13.09
CA LEU A 178 6.11 18.34 -13.06
C LEU A 178 5.12 19.33 -13.71
N SER A 179 4.58 18.99 -14.86
CA SER A 179 3.48 19.70 -15.46
C SER A 179 2.18 19.48 -14.68
N TYR A 180 1.11 20.21 -15.04
CA TYR A 180 -0.19 20.05 -14.41
C TYR A 180 -0.73 18.61 -14.48
N ILE A 181 -0.71 18.00 -15.67
CA ILE A 181 -1.21 16.64 -15.85
C ILE A 181 -0.29 15.59 -15.18
N GLU A 182 1.00 15.81 -15.11
CA GLU A 182 1.94 14.96 -14.40
C GLU A 182 1.72 15.03 -12.89
N ALA A 183 1.49 16.23 -12.33
CA ALA A 183 1.14 16.41 -10.95
C ALA A 183 -0.22 15.79 -10.56
N ILE A 184 -1.22 15.83 -11.46
CA ILE A 184 -2.47 15.06 -11.29
C ILE A 184 -2.18 13.54 -11.34
N THR A 185 -1.35 13.10 -12.29
CA THR A 185 -1.06 11.67 -12.49
C THR A 185 -0.34 11.08 -11.28
N MET A 186 0.59 11.81 -10.66
CA MET A 186 1.30 11.33 -9.47
C MET A 186 0.36 11.02 -8.31
N GLN A 187 -0.74 11.76 -8.15
CA GLN A 187 -1.73 11.56 -7.08
C GLN A 187 -2.57 10.29 -7.27
N MET A 188 -2.41 9.59 -8.37
CA MET A 188 -3.18 8.38 -8.69
C MET A 188 -2.28 7.20 -9.08
N ILE A 189 -0.99 7.22 -8.73
CA ILE A 189 -0.07 6.12 -9.06
C ILE A 189 -0.60 4.77 -8.56
N PRO A 190 -1.05 4.61 -7.29
CA PRO A 190 -1.58 3.33 -6.82
C PRO A 190 -2.84 2.89 -7.57
N ASP A 191 -3.75 3.82 -7.82
CA ASP A 191 -5.05 3.52 -8.43
C ASP A 191 -5.00 3.26 -9.93
N ALA A 192 -4.04 3.88 -10.63
CA ALA A 192 -4.04 3.94 -12.09
C ALA A 192 -2.84 3.29 -12.77
N LEU A 193 -1.67 3.30 -12.14
CA LEU A 193 -0.41 2.93 -12.79
C LEU A 193 0.21 1.65 -12.23
N ARG A 194 0.32 1.52 -10.92
CA ARG A 194 1.05 0.43 -10.27
C ARG A 194 0.46 0.07 -8.92
N PRO A 195 -0.06 -1.16 -8.76
CA PRO A 195 -0.48 -1.69 -7.47
C PRO A 195 0.71 -1.84 -6.51
N THR A 196 0.41 -1.90 -5.22
CA THR A 196 1.40 -2.14 -4.15
C THR A 196 1.62 -3.64 -3.92
N ALA A 197 2.68 -3.98 -3.19
CA ALA A 197 2.86 -5.29 -2.58
C ALA A 197 3.11 -5.08 -1.08
N CYS A 198 2.57 -5.94 -0.22
CA CYS A 198 2.55 -5.64 1.21
C CYS A 198 2.36 -6.89 2.05
N SER A 199 2.57 -6.72 3.37
CA SER A 199 2.12 -7.68 4.35
C SER A 199 1.69 -6.99 5.63
N ALA A 200 0.85 -7.64 6.42
CA ALA A 200 0.38 -7.10 7.68
C ALA A 200 0.12 -8.21 8.70
N LEU A 201 0.32 -7.87 9.97
CA LEU A 201 -0.02 -8.70 11.11
C LEU A 201 -0.65 -7.83 12.18
N THR A 202 -1.73 -8.28 12.78
CA THR A 202 -2.27 -7.68 13.98
C THR A 202 -2.46 -8.77 15.02
N VAL A 203 -2.13 -8.45 16.28
CA VAL A 203 -2.27 -9.32 17.44
C VAL A 203 -2.99 -8.54 18.54
N GLY A 204 -3.70 -9.23 19.44
CA GLY A 204 -4.41 -8.58 20.54
C GLY A 204 -4.90 -9.58 21.58
N GLY A 205 -5.69 -9.13 22.51
CA GLY A 205 -6.36 -10.00 23.49
C GLY A 205 -5.41 -10.86 24.29
N SER A 206 -5.62 -12.17 24.25
CA SER A 206 -4.89 -13.13 25.08
C SER A 206 -3.42 -13.33 24.72
N ILE A 207 -2.98 -12.80 23.58
CA ILE A 207 -1.61 -12.98 23.06
C ILE A 207 -0.78 -11.69 23.10
N THR A 208 -1.24 -10.65 23.75
CA THR A 208 -0.47 -9.43 24.03
C THR A 208 -0.29 -9.24 25.54
N GLU A 209 0.79 -8.59 25.96
CA GLU A 209 1.08 -8.35 27.38
C GLU A 209 0.03 -7.47 28.06
N THR A 210 -0.49 -6.51 27.35
CA THR A 210 -1.48 -5.53 27.85
C THR A 210 -2.92 -5.98 27.65
N GLY A 211 -3.17 -6.94 26.76
CA GLY A 211 -4.50 -7.27 26.26
C GLY A 211 -4.96 -6.37 25.12
N GLU A 212 -4.28 -5.23 24.92
CA GLU A 212 -4.56 -4.30 23.83
C GLU A 212 -3.93 -4.77 22.51
N ARG A 213 -4.39 -4.21 21.40
CA ARG A 213 -3.93 -4.59 20.07
C ARG A 213 -2.59 -3.96 19.72
N ILE A 214 -1.81 -4.68 18.92
CA ILE A 214 -0.63 -4.18 18.21
C ILE A 214 -0.82 -4.53 16.74
N SER A 215 -0.77 -3.54 15.86
CA SER A 215 -0.96 -3.75 14.42
C SER A 215 0.30 -3.33 13.65
N LEU A 216 0.79 -4.21 12.80
CA LEU A 216 1.93 -3.98 11.91
C LEU A 216 1.46 -4.00 10.47
N ARG A 217 1.95 -3.04 9.67
CA ARG A 217 1.82 -3.02 8.23
C ARG A 217 3.18 -2.74 7.59
N ASN A 218 3.61 -3.61 6.68
CA ASN A 218 4.82 -3.47 5.89
C ASN A 218 4.45 -3.06 4.46
N LEU A 219 4.86 -1.86 4.03
CA LEU A 219 4.70 -1.41 2.65
C LEU A 219 5.86 -1.93 1.82
N GLU A 220 5.55 -2.73 0.84
CA GLU A 220 6.45 -3.13 -0.24
C GLU A 220 5.96 -2.47 -1.53
N TRP A 221 6.82 -1.69 -2.16
CA TRP A 221 6.47 -1.01 -3.40
C TRP A 221 7.71 -0.80 -4.27
N TYR A 222 7.51 -0.27 -5.47
CA TYR A 222 8.60 0.10 -6.34
C TYR A 222 9.30 1.35 -5.80
N LEU A 223 10.56 1.22 -5.42
CA LEU A 223 11.34 2.32 -4.84
C LEU A 223 11.84 3.34 -5.88
N GLY A 224 11.72 2.99 -7.18
CA GLY A 224 12.39 3.70 -8.26
C GLY A 224 13.75 3.12 -8.59
N SER A 225 14.25 3.35 -9.81
CA SER A 225 15.56 2.84 -10.25
C SER A 225 16.73 3.50 -9.51
N SER A 226 16.53 4.71 -8.99
CA SER A 226 17.46 5.48 -8.17
C SER A 226 16.99 5.59 -6.72
N GLU A 227 16.10 4.69 -6.28
CA GLU A 227 15.58 4.63 -4.90
C GLU A 227 14.91 5.95 -4.48
N GLN A 228 14.20 6.58 -5.42
CA GLN A 228 13.62 7.91 -5.24
C GLN A 228 12.66 7.98 -4.03
N MET A 229 11.86 6.91 -3.81
CA MET A 229 10.87 6.90 -2.74
C MET A 229 11.49 6.92 -1.34
N THR A 230 12.71 6.40 -1.19
CA THR A 230 13.40 6.40 0.09
C THR A 230 14.04 7.74 0.45
N GLN A 231 14.09 8.68 -0.50
CA GLN A 231 14.64 10.02 -0.28
C GLN A 231 13.61 11.02 0.26
N ILE A 232 12.32 10.68 0.14
CA ILE A 232 11.21 11.59 0.41
C ILE A 232 10.09 10.95 1.23
N HIS A 233 10.45 10.14 2.23
CA HIS A 233 9.49 9.61 3.20
C HIS A 233 8.74 10.74 3.91
N SER A 234 7.46 10.53 4.20
CA SER A 234 6.67 11.51 4.94
C SER A 234 5.69 10.89 5.93
N VAL A 235 5.39 11.69 6.95
CA VAL A 235 4.23 11.56 7.82
C VAL A 235 3.40 12.81 7.61
N ALA A 236 2.15 12.67 7.18
CA ALA A 236 1.28 13.81 6.89
C ALA A 236 0.06 13.80 7.81
N HIS A 237 -0.15 14.92 8.51
CA HIS A 237 -1.28 15.16 9.40
C HIS A 237 -2.28 16.07 8.70
N LEU A 238 -3.47 15.54 8.40
CA LEU A 238 -4.57 16.26 7.79
C LEU A 238 -5.56 16.68 8.87
N ILE A 239 -5.61 17.95 9.20
CA ILE A 239 -6.46 18.49 10.26
C ILE A 239 -7.74 19.09 9.65
N LYS A 240 -8.90 18.49 9.97
CA LYS A 240 -10.20 18.89 9.44
C LYS A 240 -11.27 18.87 10.54
N GLY A 241 -11.57 20.02 11.12
CA GLY A 241 -12.47 20.10 12.26
C GLY A 241 -11.88 19.46 13.51
N ASP A 242 -12.62 18.54 14.08
CA ASP A 242 -12.20 17.71 15.22
C ASP A 242 -11.55 16.40 14.79
N LYS A 243 -11.27 16.23 13.52
CA LYS A 243 -10.64 15.02 12.96
C LYS A 243 -9.22 15.29 12.51
N THR A 244 -8.34 14.38 12.87
CA THR A 244 -6.98 14.34 12.32
C THR A 244 -6.73 12.95 11.71
N ILE A 245 -6.18 12.95 10.50
CA ILE A 245 -5.69 11.73 9.86
C ILE A 245 -4.17 11.84 9.77
N THR A 246 -3.47 10.81 10.24
CA THR A 246 -2.02 10.66 10.06
C THR A 246 -1.77 9.64 8.96
N SER A 247 -1.21 10.09 7.83
CA SER A 247 -0.81 9.26 6.71
C SER A 247 0.70 9.04 6.73
N ILE A 248 1.14 7.80 6.58
CA ILE A 248 2.55 7.44 6.46
C ILE A 248 2.81 7.03 5.01
N GLY A 249 3.67 7.76 4.31
CA GLY A 249 3.87 7.57 2.88
C GLY A 249 5.04 8.33 2.30
N VAL A 250 4.79 9.02 1.22
CA VAL A 250 5.77 9.74 0.41
C VAL A 250 5.35 11.19 0.29
N LEU A 251 6.31 12.09 0.46
CA LEU A 251 6.09 13.53 0.38
C LEU A 251 5.45 13.94 -0.96
N GLY A 252 4.44 14.77 -0.91
CA GLY A 252 3.71 15.25 -2.10
C GLY A 252 2.51 14.40 -2.51
N LEU A 253 2.33 13.19 -1.96
CA LEU A 253 1.13 12.38 -2.21
C LEU A 253 0.02 12.72 -1.21
N LEU A 254 -1.21 12.77 -1.72
CA LEU A 254 -2.45 13.07 -0.98
C LEU A 254 -3.35 11.85 -0.83
N ASP A 255 -2.96 10.74 -1.47
CA ASP A 255 -3.62 9.44 -1.39
C ASP A 255 -3.32 8.73 -0.07
N MET A 256 -4.21 7.82 0.36
CA MET A 256 -4.05 7.08 1.60
C MET A 256 -3.71 5.61 1.33
N ILE A 257 -2.43 5.26 1.53
CA ILE A 257 -1.94 3.87 1.40
C ILE A 257 -1.80 3.22 2.78
N THR A 258 -1.31 3.98 3.76
CA THR A 258 -1.16 3.61 5.16
C THR A 258 -1.56 4.81 6.01
N ALA A 259 -2.64 4.73 6.73
CA ALA A 259 -3.10 5.88 7.52
C ALA A 259 -3.92 5.46 8.75
N ILE A 260 -3.95 6.33 9.74
CA ILE A 260 -4.71 6.17 10.98
C ILE A 260 -5.42 7.50 11.30
N ASN A 261 -6.66 7.44 11.82
CA ASN A 261 -7.33 8.61 12.32
C ASN A 261 -7.18 8.75 13.84
N ASP A 262 -7.62 9.87 14.40
CA ASP A 262 -7.57 10.20 15.82
C ASP A 262 -8.43 9.30 16.73
N ASN A 263 -9.34 8.49 16.14
CA ASN A 263 -10.07 7.44 16.86
C ASN A 263 -9.37 6.07 16.81
N GLY A 264 -8.14 6.01 16.28
CA GLY A 264 -7.35 4.79 16.17
C GLY A 264 -7.77 3.86 15.03
N VAL A 265 -8.63 4.28 14.10
CA VAL A 265 -8.93 3.47 12.91
C VAL A 265 -7.73 3.48 11.99
N PHE A 266 -7.02 2.36 11.91
CA PHE A 266 -5.82 2.17 11.09
C PHE A 266 -6.14 1.35 9.84
N ILE A 267 -5.77 1.87 8.67
CA ILE A 267 -6.00 1.20 7.38
C ILE A 267 -4.69 1.10 6.60
N GLY A 268 -4.42 -0.10 6.07
CA GLY A 268 -3.31 -0.37 5.18
C GLY A 268 -3.75 -1.16 3.96
N ILE A 269 -3.29 -0.76 2.76
CA ILE A 269 -3.61 -1.43 1.48
C ILE A 269 -2.61 -2.54 1.20
N LEU A 270 -3.12 -3.66 0.68
CA LEU A 270 -2.34 -4.79 0.18
C LEU A 270 -2.96 -5.26 -1.14
N ASP A 271 -2.45 -4.81 -2.27
CA ASP A 271 -3.02 -5.21 -3.57
C ASP A 271 -2.89 -6.71 -3.82
N VAL A 272 -3.90 -7.30 -4.45
CA VAL A 272 -3.95 -8.74 -4.73
C VAL A 272 -3.55 -9.01 -6.16
N GLY A 273 -2.36 -9.60 -6.33
CA GLY A 273 -1.77 -9.88 -7.64
C GLY A 273 -2.36 -11.09 -8.37
N THR A 274 -3.03 -11.99 -7.68
CA THR A 274 -3.53 -13.26 -8.22
C THR A 274 -4.73 -13.12 -9.14
N VAL A 275 -5.44 -12.00 -9.09
CA VAL A 275 -6.54 -11.66 -10.02
C VAL A 275 -6.07 -10.85 -11.23
N ASN A 276 -4.76 -10.71 -11.44
CA ASN A 276 -4.17 -9.91 -12.52
C ASN A 276 -4.48 -10.40 -13.94
N GLU A 277 -5.08 -11.56 -14.10
CA GLU A 277 -5.61 -12.00 -15.39
C GLU A 277 -6.86 -11.24 -15.82
N MET A 278 -7.44 -10.45 -14.89
CA MET A 278 -8.59 -9.60 -15.19
C MET A 278 -8.14 -8.32 -15.90
N PRO A 279 -8.88 -7.84 -16.90
CA PRO A 279 -8.56 -6.59 -17.55
C PRO A 279 -8.70 -5.43 -16.56
N PHE A 280 -7.73 -4.51 -16.59
CA PHE A 280 -7.86 -3.26 -15.84
C PHE A 280 -8.96 -2.40 -16.45
N VAL A 281 -9.96 -2.06 -15.66
CA VAL A 281 -11.09 -1.21 -16.03
C VAL A 281 -11.03 0.06 -15.19
N TYR A 282 -11.18 1.20 -15.82
CA TYR A 282 -11.21 2.50 -15.14
C TYR A 282 -12.49 3.31 -15.41
N GLU A 283 -13.20 3.03 -16.50
CA GLU A 283 -14.49 3.66 -16.76
C GLU A 283 -15.53 3.23 -15.71
N GLY A 284 -16.06 4.22 -14.99
CA GLY A 284 -17.05 4.00 -13.91
C GLY A 284 -16.45 3.48 -12.60
N LYS A 285 -15.12 3.45 -12.49
CA LYS A 285 -14.43 3.06 -11.27
C LYS A 285 -14.05 4.25 -10.42
N LYS A 286 -13.73 3.97 -9.15
CA LYS A 286 -13.26 4.92 -8.13
C LYS A 286 -11.82 4.64 -7.75
N CYS A 287 -11.12 5.70 -7.36
CA CYS A 287 -9.81 5.59 -6.72
C CYS A 287 -10.01 5.14 -5.28
N TYR A 288 -9.61 3.91 -4.95
CA TYR A 288 -9.80 3.34 -3.61
C TYR A 288 -8.97 4.02 -2.53
N THR A 289 -7.83 4.61 -2.88
CA THR A 289 -6.99 5.34 -1.93
C THR A 289 -7.70 6.58 -1.37
N TYR A 290 -8.53 7.24 -2.18
CA TYR A 290 -9.36 8.37 -1.74
C TYR A 290 -10.66 7.94 -1.04
N GLU A 291 -11.20 6.76 -1.35
CA GLU A 291 -12.30 6.21 -0.58
C GLU A 291 -11.83 5.73 0.82
N ILE A 292 -10.57 5.31 0.96
CA ILE A 292 -9.94 5.05 2.27
C ILE A 292 -9.83 6.36 3.06
N ARG A 293 -9.36 7.45 2.44
CA ARG A 293 -9.36 8.76 3.08
C ARG A 293 -10.74 9.15 3.59
N TYR A 294 -11.76 8.99 2.76
CA TYR A 294 -13.14 9.27 3.15
C TYR A 294 -13.61 8.38 4.31
N ALA A 295 -13.23 7.11 4.33
CA ALA A 295 -13.56 6.22 5.42
C ALA A 295 -12.92 6.68 6.74
N LEU A 296 -11.65 7.11 6.71
CA LEU A 296 -10.94 7.63 7.88
C LEU A 296 -11.50 8.98 8.37
N GLU A 297 -12.00 9.83 7.47
CA GLU A 297 -12.68 11.08 7.83
C GLU A 297 -14.09 10.86 8.42
N THR A 298 -14.74 9.73 8.07
CA THR A 298 -16.17 9.52 8.33
C THR A 298 -16.44 8.60 9.52
N PHE A 299 -15.63 7.53 9.68
CA PHE A 299 -15.92 6.47 10.63
C PHE A 299 -15.00 6.53 11.85
N ASP A 300 -15.60 6.29 13.01
CA ASP A 300 -14.93 6.32 14.31
C ASP A 300 -14.51 4.93 14.81
N ASN A 301 -14.78 3.87 14.03
CA ASN A 301 -14.42 2.49 14.36
C ASN A 301 -14.09 1.67 13.11
N ALA A 302 -13.29 0.64 13.31
CA ALA A 302 -12.81 -0.24 12.23
C ALA A 302 -13.94 -1.01 11.53
N ARG A 303 -14.99 -1.38 12.25
CA ARG A 303 -16.10 -2.17 11.71
C ARG A 303 -16.86 -1.40 10.64
N ASP A 304 -17.30 -0.18 10.93
CA ASP A 304 -18.06 0.64 10.01
C ASP A 304 -17.21 1.02 8.78
N ALA A 305 -15.92 1.31 9.00
CA ALA A 305 -14.96 1.57 7.91
C ALA A 305 -14.79 0.34 7.01
N ALA A 306 -14.61 -0.85 7.59
CA ALA A 306 -14.47 -2.10 6.85
C ALA A 306 -15.72 -2.45 6.06
N GLU A 307 -16.91 -2.32 6.67
CA GLU A 307 -18.19 -2.58 6.00
C GLU A 307 -18.43 -1.63 4.81
N PHE A 308 -18.11 -0.35 4.97
CA PHE A 308 -18.18 0.63 3.89
C PHE A 308 -17.25 0.25 2.74
N LEU A 309 -15.95 0.06 3.00
CA LEU A 309 -14.94 -0.21 1.98
C LEU A 309 -15.15 -1.56 1.28
N ASN A 310 -15.60 -2.59 1.99
CA ASN A 310 -15.90 -3.89 1.40
C ASN A 310 -17.14 -3.85 0.51
N LYS A 311 -18.16 -3.09 0.90
CA LYS A 311 -19.39 -2.90 0.11
C LYS A 311 -19.11 -2.18 -1.21
N GLU A 312 -18.23 -1.20 -1.22
CA GLU A 312 -17.87 -0.40 -2.40
C GLU A 312 -16.82 -1.11 -3.31
N SER A 313 -16.28 -2.26 -2.89
CA SER A 313 -15.13 -2.92 -3.54
C SER A 313 -15.30 -3.18 -5.03
N GLY A 314 -16.51 -3.51 -5.49
CA GLY A 314 -16.80 -3.73 -6.90
C GLY A 314 -16.54 -2.52 -7.80
N ASP A 315 -16.57 -1.32 -7.24
CA ASP A 315 -16.35 -0.06 -7.95
C ASP A 315 -14.88 0.39 -7.97
N PHE A 316 -13.96 -0.37 -7.34
CA PHE A 316 -12.55 0.00 -7.28
C PHE A 316 -11.76 -0.49 -8.50
N THR A 317 -10.61 0.14 -8.77
CA THR A 317 -9.79 -0.13 -9.95
C THR A 317 -9.04 -1.44 -9.88
N TRP A 318 -8.60 -1.85 -8.68
CA TRP A 318 -7.81 -3.06 -8.44
C TRP A 318 -8.44 -3.95 -7.40
N CYS A 319 -8.18 -5.26 -7.52
CA CYS A 319 -8.41 -6.20 -6.43
C CYS A 319 -7.38 -5.99 -5.33
N HIS A 320 -7.83 -5.89 -4.07
CA HIS A 320 -6.94 -5.68 -2.95
C HIS A 320 -7.50 -6.27 -1.64
N ASN A 321 -6.61 -6.44 -0.68
CA ASN A 321 -6.94 -6.61 0.71
C ASN A 321 -6.75 -5.27 1.44
N LEU A 322 -7.55 -5.03 2.47
CA LEU A 322 -7.32 -3.95 3.42
C LEU A 322 -7.16 -4.53 4.82
N LEU A 323 -6.07 -4.16 5.49
CA LEU A 323 -6.03 -4.23 6.95
C LEU A 323 -6.88 -3.06 7.47
N VAL A 324 -7.86 -3.34 8.31
CA VAL A 324 -8.67 -2.32 9.00
C VAL A 324 -8.74 -2.70 10.47
N THR A 325 -8.12 -1.91 11.33
CA THR A 325 -8.05 -2.20 12.77
C THR A 325 -8.36 -0.97 13.60
N ASP A 326 -8.83 -1.20 14.81
CA ASP A 326 -8.88 -0.24 15.90
C ASP A 326 -8.47 -0.93 17.22
N GLU A 327 -8.67 -0.28 18.33
CA GLU A 327 -8.38 -0.83 19.67
C GLU A 327 -9.03 -2.19 19.89
N THR A 328 -10.27 -2.39 19.42
CA THR A 328 -11.08 -3.56 19.69
C THR A 328 -11.12 -4.60 18.58
N ASP A 329 -11.22 -4.14 17.34
CA ASP A 329 -11.52 -4.99 16.18
C ASP A 329 -10.35 -5.07 15.18
N ALA A 330 -10.28 -6.18 14.45
CA ALA A 330 -9.35 -6.36 13.34
C ALA A 330 -10.01 -7.10 12.18
N PHE A 331 -9.93 -6.51 10.99
CA PHE A 331 -10.54 -7.01 9.77
C PHE A 331 -9.54 -7.06 8.63
N CYS A 332 -9.69 -8.06 7.76
CA CYS A 332 -9.18 -8.07 6.41
C CYS A 332 -10.36 -7.94 5.45
N CYS A 333 -10.48 -6.83 4.76
CA CYS A 333 -11.44 -6.73 3.67
C CYS A 333 -10.81 -7.35 2.42
N GLU A 334 -11.29 -8.52 2.00
CA GLU A 334 -10.93 -9.12 0.71
C GLU A 334 -11.84 -8.49 -0.35
N ASN A 335 -11.30 -7.52 -1.10
CA ASN A 335 -12.02 -6.62 -2.00
C ASN A 335 -11.74 -6.94 -3.46
N PRO A 336 -12.54 -7.80 -4.12
CA PRO A 336 -12.47 -8.01 -5.56
C PRO A 336 -13.16 -6.89 -6.33
N THR A 337 -12.68 -6.62 -7.54
CA THR A 337 -13.41 -5.80 -8.50
C THR A 337 -14.68 -6.51 -8.98
N SER A 338 -15.66 -5.75 -9.51
CA SER A 338 -16.89 -6.33 -10.09
C SER A 338 -16.59 -7.32 -11.21
N GLU A 339 -15.55 -7.09 -12.01
CA GLU A 339 -15.12 -7.98 -13.09
C GLU A 339 -14.64 -9.35 -12.54
N ALA A 340 -13.91 -9.34 -11.42
CA ALA A 340 -13.45 -10.57 -10.75
C ALA A 340 -14.63 -11.36 -10.18
N VAL A 341 -15.62 -10.67 -9.60
CA VAL A 341 -16.87 -11.29 -9.08
C VAL A 341 -17.69 -11.88 -10.21
N GLU A 342 -17.92 -11.14 -11.30
CA GLU A 342 -18.67 -11.60 -12.47
C GLU A 342 -18.01 -12.78 -13.17
N ALA A 343 -16.67 -12.85 -13.16
CA ALA A 343 -15.91 -13.97 -13.67
C ALA A 343 -15.92 -15.20 -12.73
N GLY A 344 -16.56 -15.11 -11.55
CA GLY A 344 -16.59 -16.16 -10.54
C GLY A 344 -15.22 -16.48 -9.93
N ARG A 345 -14.32 -15.49 -9.91
CA ARG A 345 -12.96 -15.61 -9.41
C ARG A 345 -12.84 -15.33 -7.91
N ALA A 346 -13.63 -14.39 -7.41
CA ALA A 346 -13.57 -13.96 -6.03
C ALA A 346 -14.94 -13.47 -5.54
N ILE A 347 -15.07 -13.34 -4.22
CA ILE A 347 -16.21 -12.74 -3.55
C ILE A 347 -15.72 -11.65 -2.60
N ALA A 348 -16.50 -10.58 -2.42
CA ALA A 348 -16.23 -9.59 -1.41
C ALA A 348 -16.54 -10.14 -0.02
N VAL A 349 -15.55 -10.13 0.87
CA VAL A 349 -15.67 -10.72 2.20
C VAL A 349 -14.89 -9.90 3.23
N ILE A 350 -15.42 -9.79 4.44
CA ILE A 350 -14.69 -9.29 5.60
C ILE A 350 -14.22 -10.50 6.42
N ARG A 351 -12.92 -10.74 6.43
CA ARG A 351 -12.28 -11.83 7.15
C ARG A 351 -11.81 -11.38 8.54
N THR A 352 -12.00 -12.26 9.50
CA THR A 352 -11.49 -12.13 10.88
C THR A 352 -10.57 -13.31 11.21
N CYS A 353 -10.01 -13.34 12.42
CA CYS A 353 -9.22 -14.48 12.91
C CYS A 353 -10.01 -15.81 12.96
N ASP A 354 -11.35 -15.75 13.06
CA ASP A 354 -12.23 -16.92 13.14
C ASP A 354 -12.78 -17.36 11.77
N SER A 355 -12.44 -16.66 10.70
CA SER A 355 -12.94 -16.98 9.36
C SER A 355 -12.35 -18.29 8.83
N GLU A 356 -13.19 -19.08 8.15
CA GLU A 356 -12.73 -20.29 7.46
C GLU A 356 -11.81 -19.92 6.32
N LEU A 357 -10.62 -20.53 6.30
CA LEU A 357 -9.61 -20.32 5.26
C LEU A 357 -9.70 -21.39 4.17
N MET A 358 -9.07 -21.11 3.04
CA MET A 358 -8.95 -22.04 1.92
C MET A 358 -8.32 -23.36 2.34
N GLU A 359 -8.68 -24.43 1.63
CA GLU A 359 -8.10 -25.75 1.85
C GLU A 359 -6.56 -25.71 1.73
N GLY A 360 -5.89 -26.28 2.71
CA GLY A 360 -4.42 -26.34 2.77
C GLY A 360 -3.75 -25.18 3.48
N ILE A 361 -4.52 -24.19 3.93
CA ILE A 361 -4.04 -23.07 4.76
C ILE A 361 -4.62 -23.24 6.17
N THR A 362 -3.79 -23.05 7.17
CA THR A 362 -4.22 -23.03 8.57
C THR A 362 -3.71 -21.77 9.25
N TRP A 363 -4.58 -21.14 9.99
CA TRP A 363 -4.27 -20.10 10.96
C TRP A 363 -5.01 -20.46 12.23
N ASP A 364 -4.29 -20.96 13.22
CA ASP A 364 -4.84 -21.55 14.43
C ASP A 364 -4.49 -20.73 15.70
N THR A 365 -4.03 -19.49 15.51
CA THR A 365 -3.75 -18.56 16.59
C THR A 365 -4.94 -17.62 16.77
N PRO A 366 -5.66 -17.70 17.89
CA PRO A 366 -6.73 -16.76 18.20
C PRO A 366 -6.15 -15.35 18.41
N ASP A 367 -6.99 -14.34 18.32
CA ASP A 367 -6.65 -12.94 18.59
C ASP A 367 -5.53 -12.37 17.66
N ALA A 368 -5.24 -13.07 16.56
CA ALA A 368 -4.27 -12.62 15.55
C ALA A 368 -4.84 -12.71 14.14
N LEU A 369 -4.45 -11.78 13.27
CA LEU A 369 -4.86 -11.74 11.85
C LEU A 369 -3.67 -11.37 10.99
N CYS A 370 -3.35 -12.24 10.02
CA CYS A 370 -2.31 -12.00 9.01
C CYS A 370 -2.95 -11.67 7.65
N ILE A 371 -2.33 -10.77 6.91
CA ILE A 371 -2.76 -10.38 5.58
C ILE A 371 -1.54 -10.32 4.67
N VAL A 372 -1.66 -10.90 3.48
CA VAL A 372 -0.67 -10.87 2.41
C VAL A 372 -1.35 -10.53 1.08
N ASN A 373 -0.61 -10.45 -0.03
CA ASN A 373 -1.16 -10.03 -1.33
C ASN A 373 -1.96 -11.14 -2.05
N THR A 374 -2.76 -11.89 -1.31
CA THR A 374 -3.69 -12.88 -1.87
C THR A 374 -4.90 -13.04 -0.95
N TYR A 375 -6.04 -13.45 -1.51
CA TYR A 375 -7.20 -13.81 -0.72
C TYR A 375 -6.97 -15.14 -0.02
N ALA A 376 -7.45 -15.25 1.21
CA ALA A 376 -7.26 -16.43 2.04
C ALA A 376 -8.58 -17.07 2.50
N THR A 377 -9.72 -16.41 2.33
CA THR A 377 -11.02 -16.90 2.77
C THR A 377 -11.48 -18.10 1.94
N ALA A 378 -12.08 -19.10 2.58
CA ALA A 378 -12.70 -20.22 1.91
C ALA A 378 -13.74 -19.76 0.87
N GLY A 379 -13.65 -20.31 -0.34
CA GLY A 379 -14.52 -19.93 -1.46
C GLY A 379 -14.00 -18.80 -2.35
N ASN A 380 -12.93 -18.08 -1.97
CA ASN A 380 -12.21 -17.21 -2.88
C ASN A 380 -11.29 -18.06 -3.78
N GLN A 381 -11.49 -17.92 -5.10
CA GLN A 381 -10.85 -18.80 -6.10
C GLN A 381 -9.42 -18.37 -6.43
N ASP A 382 -9.03 -17.24 -5.93
CA ASP A 382 -7.74 -16.68 -6.20
C ASP A 382 -6.69 -17.36 -5.34
N GLY A 383 -6.47 -18.60 -5.68
CA GLY A 383 -5.82 -19.58 -4.84
C GLY A 383 -4.43 -19.18 -4.41
N PHE A 384 -4.25 -19.17 -3.14
CA PHE A 384 -2.99 -19.25 -2.43
C PHE A 384 -2.01 -20.27 -3.05
N THR A 385 -2.54 -21.29 -3.72
CA THR A 385 -1.76 -22.42 -4.26
C THR A 385 -0.86 -22.08 -5.44
N GLY A 386 -1.04 -20.97 -6.11
CA GLY A 386 -0.21 -20.53 -7.24
C GLY A 386 0.91 -19.55 -6.86
N GLN A 387 0.98 -19.08 -5.60
CA GLN A 387 1.89 -18.03 -5.17
C GLN A 387 2.70 -18.45 -3.93
N LEU A 388 3.79 -19.16 -4.16
CA LEU A 388 4.65 -19.67 -3.09
C LEU A 388 5.16 -18.54 -2.17
N GLY A 389 5.46 -17.36 -2.71
CA GLY A 389 5.89 -16.19 -1.94
C GLY A 389 4.86 -15.75 -0.89
N GLU A 390 3.59 -15.68 -1.29
CA GLU A 390 2.50 -15.26 -0.42
C GLU A 390 2.22 -16.29 0.68
N ILE A 391 2.18 -17.59 0.32
CA ILE A 391 2.02 -18.69 1.26
C ILE A 391 3.14 -18.65 2.30
N ASN A 392 4.38 -18.47 1.87
CA ASN A 392 5.52 -18.48 2.77
C ASN A 392 5.46 -17.32 3.76
N ARG A 393 5.13 -16.10 3.31
CA ARG A 393 4.95 -14.95 4.22
C ARG A 393 3.84 -15.21 5.24
N PHE A 394 2.69 -15.75 4.81
CA PHE A 394 1.59 -16.10 5.70
C PHE A 394 2.02 -17.16 6.75
N VAL A 395 2.71 -18.21 6.32
CA VAL A 395 3.21 -19.26 7.22
C VAL A 395 4.29 -18.72 8.17
N LYS A 396 5.14 -17.82 7.69
CA LYS A 396 6.14 -17.15 8.52
C LYS A 396 5.49 -16.39 9.67
N TYR A 397 4.50 -15.55 9.38
CA TYR A 397 3.75 -14.84 10.43
C TYR A 397 3.08 -15.79 11.42
N ASN A 398 2.46 -16.88 10.93
CA ASN A 398 1.83 -17.87 11.80
C ASN A 398 2.83 -18.52 12.77
N ASN A 399 4.03 -18.84 12.27
CA ASN A 399 5.07 -19.43 13.13
C ASN A 399 5.58 -18.43 14.16
N TYR A 400 5.79 -17.18 13.76
CA TYR A 400 6.18 -16.12 14.69
C TYR A 400 5.20 -15.96 15.84
N VAL A 401 3.92 -15.84 15.51
CA VAL A 401 2.88 -15.68 16.52
C VAL A 401 2.86 -16.86 17.51
N LYS A 402 3.07 -18.07 17.00
CA LYS A 402 3.13 -19.28 17.86
C LYS A 402 4.37 -19.35 18.74
N GLU A 403 5.51 -18.89 18.22
CA GLU A 403 6.78 -18.97 18.95
C GLU A 403 6.91 -17.88 20.02
N ALA A 404 6.42 -16.68 19.77
CA ALA A 404 6.45 -15.60 20.73
C ALA A 404 5.53 -15.87 21.94
N GLY A 405 4.39 -16.52 21.71
CA GLY A 405 3.41 -16.82 22.75
C GLY A 405 2.65 -15.61 23.24
N ILE A 406 3.33 -14.63 23.84
CA ILE A 406 2.79 -13.32 24.23
C ILE A 406 3.64 -12.25 23.56
N PHE A 407 2.98 -11.32 22.88
CA PHE A 407 3.61 -10.24 22.11
C PHE A 407 3.74 -8.95 22.90
N SER A 408 4.89 -8.32 22.77
CA SER A 408 5.14 -6.91 23.02
C SER A 408 5.34 -6.15 21.69
N VAL A 409 5.47 -4.83 21.77
CA VAL A 409 5.89 -4.01 20.61
C VAL A 409 7.29 -4.38 20.14
N ALA A 410 8.19 -4.74 21.08
CA ALA A 410 9.53 -5.19 20.75
C ALA A 410 9.52 -6.48 19.92
N ASP A 411 8.66 -7.46 20.25
CA ASP A 411 8.50 -8.67 19.45
C ASP A 411 7.97 -8.37 18.05
N MET A 412 7.02 -7.42 17.94
CA MET A 412 6.48 -7.01 16.64
C MET A 412 7.56 -6.33 15.77
N LYS A 413 8.43 -5.49 16.36
CA LYS A 413 9.60 -4.92 15.69
C LYS A 413 10.57 -6.02 15.22
N GLY A 414 10.76 -7.04 16.06
CA GLY A 414 11.63 -8.18 15.80
C GLY A 414 11.26 -8.98 14.55
N ILE A 415 9.98 -9.06 14.18
CA ILE A 415 9.52 -9.81 13.00
C ILE A 415 10.24 -9.36 11.73
N MET A 416 10.45 -8.05 11.56
CA MET A 416 11.10 -7.49 10.37
C MET A 416 12.62 -7.66 10.37
N ALA A 417 13.22 -7.86 11.53
CA ALA A 417 14.67 -8.04 11.66
C ALA A 417 15.12 -9.49 11.50
N HIS A 418 14.19 -10.44 11.49
CA HIS A 418 14.55 -11.84 11.42
C HIS A 418 14.72 -12.33 9.99
N GLU A 419 15.92 -12.81 9.69
CA GLU A 419 16.16 -13.56 8.48
C GLU A 419 15.52 -14.95 8.60
N ILE A 420 14.65 -15.29 7.65
CA ILE A 420 14.03 -16.60 7.58
C ILE A 420 14.67 -17.36 6.44
N VAL A 421 15.59 -18.26 6.78
CA VAL A 421 16.15 -19.20 5.82
C VAL A 421 15.18 -20.33 5.63
N ASP A 422 14.53 -20.38 4.48
CA ASP A 422 13.74 -21.53 4.06
C ASP A 422 14.36 -22.25 2.85
N GLN A 423 13.92 -23.47 2.62
CA GLN A 423 14.44 -24.31 1.51
C GLN A 423 14.01 -23.80 0.12
N TYR A 424 13.19 -22.75 0.03
CA TYR A 424 12.62 -22.24 -1.21
C TYR A 424 13.19 -20.87 -1.61
N GLU A 425 14.15 -20.33 -0.84
CA GLU A 425 14.77 -19.03 -1.09
C GLU A 425 13.74 -17.88 -1.27
N VAL A 426 12.65 -17.94 -0.51
CA VAL A 426 11.61 -16.94 -0.61
C VAL A 426 12.03 -15.66 0.15
N PRO A 427 11.75 -14.47 -0.39
CA PRO A 427 12.11 -13.22 0.27
C PRO A 427 11.58 -13.15 1.71
N ASN A 428 12.37 -12.55 2.59
CA ASN A 428 11.93 -12.21 3.94
C ASN A 428 10.73 -11.27 3.89
N VAL A 429 10.04 -11.14 5.00
CA VAL A 429 8.95 -10.16 5.12
C VAL A 429 9.48 -8.75 4.91
N HIS A 430 10.64 -8.45 5.52
CA HIS A 430 11.43 -7.26 5.18
C HIS A 430 12.39 -7.60 4.03
N ASN A 431 12.31 -6.87 2.93
CA ASN A 431 13.04 -7.16 1.70
C ASN A 431 13.38 -5.90 0.90
N SER A 432 14.05 -6.06 -0.23
CA SER A 432 14.48 -4.95 -1.10
C SER A 432 13.36 -4.12 -1.73
N GLY A 433 12.11 -4.47 -1.53
CA GLY A 433 10.93 -3.69 -1.93
C GLY A 433 10.29 -2.95 -0.76
N THR A 434 10.76 -3.16 0.48
CA THR A 434 10.20 -2.50 1.66
C THR A 434 10.48 -0.99 1.61
N VAL A 435 9.42 -0.20 1.68
CA VAL A 435 9.45 1.26 1.74
C VAL A 435 9.47 1.73 3.18
N HIS A 436 8.54 1.21 3.99
CA HIS A 436 8.46 1.44 5.41
C HIS A 436 7.68 0.32 6.11
N THR A 437 7.92 0.20 7.41
CA THR A 437 7.11 -0.63 8.32
C THR A 437 6.49 0.25 9.39
N VAL A 438 5.17 0.17 9.55
CA VAL A 438 4.41 0.91 10.58
C VAL A 438 3.91 -0.07 11.62
N ILE A 439 4.08 0.28 12.89
CA ILE A 439 3.50 -0.43 14.03
C ILE A 439 2.67 0.57 14.84
N VAL A 440 1.40 0.23 15.07
CA VAL A 440 0.50 0.97 15.95
C VAL A 440 0.34 0.17 17.23
N ASP A 441 0.70 0.80 18.35
CA ASP A 441 0.47 0.28 19.70
C ASP A 441 -0.79 0.91 20.28
N TYR A 442 -1.85 0.16 20.38
CA TYR A 442 -3.13 0.68 20.89
C TYR A 442 -3.14 0.84 22.42
N ALA A 443 -2.18 0.25 23.15
CA ALA A 443 -2.07 0.46 24.59
C ALA A 443 -1.60 1.89 24.94
N THR A 444 -0.80 2.48 24.08
CA THR A 444 -0.22 3.83 24.29
C THR A 444 -0.72 4.85 23.27
N GLY A 445 -1.23 4.41 22.13
CA GLY A 445 -1.54 5.25 20.98
C GLY A 445 -0.34 5.56 20.08
N ASP A 446 0.83 4.99 20.37
CA ASP A 446 2.08 5.31 19.70
C ASP A 446 2.15 4.72 18.28
N ILE A 447 2.71 5.51 17.37
CA ILE A 447 2.96 5.12 15.97
C ILE A 447 4.48 5.02 15.77
N HIS A 448 4.96 3.78 15.66
CA HIS A 448 6.38 3.49 15.40
C HIS A 448 6.57 3.22 13.91
N VAL A 449 7.56 3.85 13.29
CA VAL A 449 7.85 3.66 11.87
C VAL A 449 9.32 3.35 11.67
N ALA A 450 9.60 2.37 10.83
CA ALA A 450 10.93 2.15 10.27
C ALA A 450 10.88 2.58 8.80
N PHE A 451 11.55 3.66 8.45
CA PHE A 451 11.76 4.11 7.08
C PHE A 451 13.00 3.46 6.51
N THR A 452 12.93 2.94 5.29
CA THR A 452 14.11 2.32 4.67
C THR A 452 14.97 3.37 3.98
N ALA A 453 16.28 3.25 4.10
CA ALA A 453 17.25 4.17 3.52
C ALA A 453 17.77 3.72 2.13
N GLY A 454 17.00 2.89 1.43
CA GLY A 454 17.40 2.31 0.13
C GLY A 454 16.99 0.84 0.01
N ARG A 455 17.58 0.11 -0.93
CA ARG A 455 17.34 -1.34 -1.09
C ARG A 455 18.07 -2.13 -0.02
N CYS A 456 17.48 -2.21 1.14
CA CYS A 456 18.08 -2.72 2.36
C CYS A 456 17.58 -4.13 2.72
N ALA A 457 17.61 -5.09 1.78
CA ALA A 457 17.16 -6.46 2.06
C ALA A 457 17.85 -7.11 3.28
N ASP A 458 19.02 -6.61 3.62
CA ASP A 458 19.89 -7.14 4.70
C ASP A 458 19.99 -6.20 5.90
N ASP A 459 19.30 -5.03 5.87
CA ASP A 459 19.37 -4.06 6.96
C ASP A 459 18.39 -4.42 8.08
N ILE A 460 18.83 -4.16 9.31
CA ILE A 460 17.96 -4.26 10.50
C ILE A 460 17.12 -2.98 10.58
N PRO A 461 15.76 -3.06 10.58
CA PRO A 461 14.93 -1.88 10.64
C PRO A 461 15.17 -1.05 11.91
N GLU A 462 15.36 0.24 11.77
CA GLU A 462 15.45 1.19 12.88
C GLU A 462 14.12 1.91 13.04
N TYR A 463 13.44 1.68 14.19
CA TYR A 463 12.15 2.27 14.45
C TYR A 463 12.27 3.60 15.19
N ILE A 464 11.55 4.60 14.72
CA ILE A 464 11.36 5.88 15.38
C ILE A 464 9.90 6.07 15.79
N LEU A 465 9.67 6.88 16.80
CA LEU A 465 8.33 7.29 17.22
C LEU A 465 7.95 8.55 16.46
N VAL A 466 7.01 8.44 15.53
CA VAL A 466 6.59 9.58 14.69
C VAL A 466 5.43 10.36 15.28
N GLY A 467 4.61 9.77 16.13
CA GLY A 467 3.48 10.44 16.75
C GLY A 467 2.66 9.52 17.66
N ASN A 468 1.55 10.07 18.13
CA ASN A 468 0.53 9.35 18.88
C ASN A 468 -0.83 9.78 18.32
N TYR A 469 -1.67 8.82 17.89
CA TYR A 469 -2.92 9.14 17.19
C TYR A 469 -3.96 9.86 18.08
N GLY A 470 -3.84 9.74 19.40
CA GLY A 470 -4.72 10.42 20.36
C GLY A 470 -4.23 11.80 20.83
N GLU A 471 -3.03 12.25 20.42
CA GLU A 471 -2.42 13.52 20.84
C GLU A 471 -2.43 14.62 19.76
N THR A 472 -3.06 14.39 18.61
CA THR A 472 -3.06 15.29 17.44
C THR A 472 -4.07 16.43 17.57
#